data_198975e1b0d39aa01b583cf686addfb6
#
_entry.id   198975e1b0d39aa01b583cf686addfb6
#
_cell.length_a   1.000
_cell.length_b   1.000
_cell.length_c   1.000
_cell.angle_alpha   90.00
_cell.angle_beta   90.00
_cell.angle_gamma   90.00
#
_symmetry.space_group_name_H-M   'P 1'
#
loop_
_entity.id
_entity.type
_entity.pdbx_description
1 polymer ?
#
loop_
_entity_poly.entity_id
_entity_poly.type
_entity_poly.pdbx_seq_one_letter_code
_entity_poly.pdbx_strand_id
1 'polypeptide(L)'
;MPDFLAQSYLADRGKACAVMGRARQIRSPRLLHAIMVPGDEIFLTLWRAPDADAVDTAAREVGLDPDRVVPAEELLPGSERMEPGRV
;
A
#
# COMPACT_ATOMS: atom_id res chain seq x y z
N MET A 1 -13.40 8.39 1.30
CA MET A 1 -12.37 8.49 0.26
C MET A 1 -12.18 7.16 -0.45
N PRO A 2 -11.87 7.17 -1.72
CA PRO A 2 -11.61 5.92 -2.43
C PRO A 2 -10.26 5.32 -2.06
N ASP A 3 -10.08 4.06 -2.43
CA ASP A 3 -8.84 3.35 -2.20
C ASP A 3 -8.13 3.12 -3.53
N PHE A 4 -6.80 3.10 -3.49
CA PHE A 4 -5.94 2.90 -4.66
C PHE A 4 -4.83 1.92 -4.34
N LEU A 5 -4.52 1.09 -5.31
CA LEU A 5 -3.41 0.16 -5.22
C LEU A 5 -2.24 0.71 -6.01
N ALA A 6 -1.09 0.82 -5.37
CA ALA A 6 0.15 1.20 -6.03
C ALA A 6 1.05 -0.03 -6.16
N GLN A 7 1.53 -0.28 -7.36
CA GLN A 7 2.42 -1.39 -7.63
C GLN A 7 3.82 -0.86 -7.92
N SER A 8 4.80 -1.38 -7.20
CA SER A 8 6.20 -0.99 -7.37
C SER A 8 7.06 -2.23 -7.50
N TYR A 9 8.24 -2.09 -8.10
CA TYR A 9 9.21 -3.17 -8.14
C TYR A 9 10.19 -2.98 -7.00
N LEU A 10 10.21 -3.94 -6.08
CA LEU A 10 11.06 -3.85 -4.91
C LEU A 10 11.24 -5.25 -4.32
N ALA A 11 12.47 -5.74 -4.34
CA ALA A 11 12.79 -7.06 -3.82
C ALA A 11 13.49 -7.01 -2.46
N ASP A 12 14.04 -5.87 -2.09
CA ASP A 12 14.80 -5.73 -0.85
C ASP A 12 13.88 -5.51 0.34
N ARG A 13 13.81 -6.50 1.20
CA ARG A 13 12.95 -6.46 2.37
C ARG A 13 13.32 -5.35 3.34
N GLY A 14 14.61 -5.10 3.55
CA GLY A 14 15.05 -4.03 4.43
C GLY A 14 14.63 -2.67 3.92
N LYS A 15 14.72 -2.46 2.62
CA LYS A 15 14.27 -1.23 2.00
C LYS A 15 12.76 -1.08 2.10
N ALA A 16 12.02 -2.18 1.92
CA ALA A 16 10.57 -2.17 2.06
C ALA A 16 10.16 -1.76 3.48
N CYS A 17 10.82 -2.30 4.49
CA CYS A 17 10.53 -1.95 5.87
C CYS A 17 10.81 -0.48 6.15
N ALA A 18 11.91 0.06 5.61
CA ALA A 18 12.24 1.47 5.79
C ALA A 18 11.19 2.38 5.13
N VAL A 19 10.76 2.00 3.93
CA VAL A 19 9.70 2.73 3.22
C VAL A 19 8.41 2.73 4.02
N MET A 20 8.05 1.57 4.57
CA MET A 20 6.83 1.46 5.37
C MET A 20 6.89 2.31 6.63
N GLY A 21 8.05 2.38 7.26
CA GLY A 21 8.23 3.24 8.41
C GLY A 21 7.92 4.70 8.10
N ARG A 22 8.33 5.17 6.93
CA ARG A 22 8.03 6.53 6.50
C ARG A 22 6.56 6.69 6.08
N ALA A 23 6.05 5.72 5.34
CA ALA A 23 4.68 5.78 4.82
C ALA A 23 3.64 5.82 5.93
N ARG A 24 3.88 5.12 7.02
CA ARG A 24 2.95 5.07 8.14
C ARG A 24 2.80 6.39 8.86
N GLN A 25 3.71 7.32 8.66
CA GLN A 25 3.64 8.64 9.28
C GLN A 25 2.85 9.64 8.46
N ILE A 26 2.53 9.30 7.24
CA ILE A 26 1.72 10.16 6.38
C ILE A 26 0.25 9.98 6.74
N ARG A 27 -0.44 11.09 7.00
CA ARG A 27 -1.85 11.03 7.37
C ARG A 27 -2.77 10.94 6.18
N SER A 28 -2.43 11.63 5.10
CA SER A 28 -3.22 11.62 3.88
C SER A 28 -2.29 11.81 2.69
N PRO A 29 -2.20 10.87 1.79
CA PRO A 29 -2.93 9.58 1.74
C PRO A 29 -2.57 8.67 2.91
N ARG A 30 -3.50 7.83 3.28
CA ARG A 30 -3.30 6.90 4.38
C ARG A 30 -2.96 5.51 3.84
N LEU A 31 -1.85 4.97 4.29
CA LEU A 31 -1.48 3.60 3.95
C LEU A 31 -2.34 2.62 4.74
N LEU A 32 -3.00 1.70 4.04
CA LEU A 32 -3.87 0.70 4.66
C LEU A 32 -3.19 -0.65 4.76
N HIS A 33 -2.55 -1.10 3.69
CA HIS A 33 -1.90 -2.41 3.63
C HIS A 33 -0.67 -2.37 2.75
N ALA A 34 0.25 -3.29 3.00
CA ALA A 34 1.42 -3.49 2.17
C ALA A 34 1.69 -4.98 2.04
N ILE A 35 1.96 -5.43 0.84
CA ILE A 35 2.22 -6.84 0.53
C ILE A 35 3.46 -6.91 -0.35
N MET A 36 4.39 -7.77 0.03
CA MET A 36 5.58 -8.00 -0.76
C MET A 36 5.54 -9.39 -1.37
N VAL A 37 5.81 -9.47 -2.67
CA VAL A 37 5.90 -10.74 -3.39
C VAL A 37 7.35 -10.87 -3.88
N PRO A 38 8.24 -11.40 -3.03
CA PRO A 38 9.68 -11.38 -3.34
C PRO A 38 10.05 -12.12 -4.62
N GLY A 39 9.36 -13.22 -4.92
CA GLY A 39 9.66 -13.99 -6.12
C GLY A 39 9.43 -13.21 -7.40
N ASP A 40 8.53 -12.25 -7.39
CA ASP A 40 8.23 -11.42 -8.55
C ASP A 40 8.81 -10.02 -8.41
N GLU A 41 9.49 -9.74 -7.32
CA GLU A 41 10.06 -8.42 -7.02
C GLU A 41 8.99 -7.33 -7.02
N ILE A 42 7.79 -7.68 -6.59
CA ILE A 42 6.65 -6.78 -6.57
C ILE A 42 6.33 -6.37 -5.15
N PHE A 43 6.02 -5.10 -4.98
CA PHE A 43 5.58 -4.55 -3.71
C PHE A 43 4.28 -3.80 -3.94
N LEU A 44 3.23 -4.24 -3.26
CA LEU A 44 1.89 -3.68 -3.40
C LEU A 44 1.54 -2.89 -2.16
N THR A 45 1.05 -1.66 -2.35
CA THR A 45 0.57 -0.83 -1.25
C THR A 45 -0.84 -0.37 -1.55
N LEU A 46 -1.70 -0.46 -0.55
CA LEU A 46 -3.08 -0.02 -0.65
C LEU A 46 -3.24 1.25 0.16
N TRP A 47 -3.77 2.29 -0.47
CA TRP A 47 -3.88 3.61 0.11
C TRP A 47 -5.29 4.15 0.03
N ARG A 48 -5.67 4.92 1.04
CA ARG A 48 -6.91 5.71 0.98
C ARG A 48 -6.55 7.15 0.72
N ALA A 49 -7.10 7.72 -0.35
CA ALA A 49 -6.68 9.02 -0.82
C ALA A 49 -7.78 9.68 -1.65
N PRO A 50 -7.71 11.01 -1.83
CA PRO A 50 -8.70 11.70 -2.67
C PRO A 50 -8.60 11.32 -4.14
N ASP A 51 -7.39 11.02 -4.63
CA ASP A 51 -7.19 10.62 -6.03
C ASP A 51 -5.88 9.86 -6.20
N ALA A 52 -5.69 9.32 -7.40
CA ALA A 52 -4.49 8.54 -7.71
C ALA A 52 -3.21 9.36 -7.68
N ASP A 53 -3.28 10.63 -8.07
CA ASP A 53 -2.10 11.49 -8.07
C ASP A 53 -1.57 11.70 -6.66
N ALA A 54 -2.45 11.81 -5.68
CA ALA A 54 -2.04 11.94 -4.28
C ALA A 54 -1.27 10.70 -3.83
N VAL A 55 -1.70 9.52 -4.26
CA VAL A 55 -1.01 8.27 -3.94
C VAL A 55 0.35 8.21 -4.62
N ASP A 56 0.41 8.56 -5.89
CA ASP A 56 1.66 8.54 -6.63
C ASP A 56 2.69 9.47 -5.96
N THR A 57 2.27 10.68 -5.61
CA THR A 57 3.13 11.65 -4.95
C THR A 57 3.63 11.11 -3.61
N ALA A 58 2.74 10.59 -2.78
CA ALA A 58 3.12 10.07 -1.47
C ALA A 58 4.06 8.88 -1.58
N ALA A 59 3.79 7.97 -2.51
CA ALA A 59 4.63 6.81 -2.72
C ALA A 59 6.05 7.22 -3.11
N ARG A 60 6.18 8.20 -4.00
CA ARG A 60 7.50 8.69 -4.40
C ARG A 60 8.23 9.38 -3.27
N GLU A 61 7.52 10.13 -2.45
CA GLU A 61 8.11 10.81 -1.29
C GLU A 61 8.73 9.84 -0.30
N VAL A 62 8.15 8.66 -0.14
CA VAL A 62 8.70 7.68 0.80
C VAL A 62 9.74 6.77 0.18
N GLY A 63 10.04 6.95 -1.09
CA GLY A 63 11.10 6.21 -1.75
C GLY A 63 10.63 5.06 -2.65
N LEU A 64 9.34 4.97 -2.91
CA LEU A 64 8.83 4.03 -3.90
C LEU A 64 8.84 4.68 -5.28
N ASP A 65 8.79 3.85 -6.30
CA ASP A 65 8.68 4.29 -7.68
C ASP A 65 7.53 3.51 -8.28
N PRO A 66 6.29 3.95 -8.06
CA PRO A 66 5.14 3.17 -8.49
C PRO A 66 5.07 3.06 -10.00
N ASP A 67 4.92 1.82 -10.45
CA ASP A 67 4.78 1.51 -11.85
C ASP A 67 3.37 1.82 -12.33
N ARG A 68 2.42 1.67 -11.42
CA ARG A 68 1.03 2.01 -11.69
C ARG A 68 0.30 2.27 -10.39
N VAL A 69 -0.71 3.12 -10.47
CA VAL A 69 -1.65 3.39 -9.37
C VAL A 69 -3.04 3.25 -9.94
N VAL A 70 -3.82 2.33 -9.40
CA VAL A 70 -5.15 2.03 -9.93
C VAL A 70 -6.18 2.02 -8.81
N PRO A 71 -7.45 2.32 -9.12
CA PRO A 71 -8.52 2.18 -8.13
C PRO A 71 -8.59 0.74 -7.65
N ALA A 72 -8.85 0.56 -6.37
CA ALA A 72 -8.94 -0.76 -5.77
C ALA A 72 -10.04 -0.73 -4.70
N GLU A 73 -10.49 -1.91 -4.33
CA GLU A 73 -11.54 -2.05 -3.35
C GLU A 73 -11.16 -3.16 -2.38
N GLU A 74 -11.19 -2.84 -1.10
CA GLU A 74 -10.88 -3.82 -0.07
C GLU A 74 -12.17 -4.54 0.34
N LEU A 75 -12.26 -5.80 -0.03
CA LEU A 75 -13.47 -6.58 0.22
C LEU A 75 -13.53 -7.15 1.63
N LEU A 76 -12.36 -7.38 2.23
CA LEU A 76 -12.25 -7.87 3.62
C LEU A 76 -11.34 -6.94 4.38
N PRO A 77 -11.89 -5.85 4.94
CA PRO A 77 -11.08 -4.91 5.72
C PRO A 77 -10.42 -5.60 6.89
N GLY A 78 -9.17 -5.24 7.18
CA GLY A 78 -8.41 -5.87 8.24
C GLY A 78 -9.06 -5.80 9.61
N SER A 79 -9.72 -4.67 9.90
CA SER A 79 -10.39 -4.47 11.18
C SER A 79 -11.69 -5.25 11.31
N GLU A 80 -12.22 -5.75 10.20
CA GLU A 80 -13.48 -6.47 10.17
C GLU A 80 -13.31 -7.91 9.75
N ARG A 81 -12.09 -8.39 9.70
CA ARG A 81 -11.84 -9.76 9.27
C ARG A 81 -12.58 -10.74 10.16
N MET A 82 -12.95 -11.85 9.58
CA MET A 82 -13.61 -12.90 10.32
C MET A 82 -12.64 -13.55 11.29
N GLU A 83 -13.13 -13.76 12.50
CA GLU A 83 -12.32 -14.45 13.48
C GLU A 83 -12.52 -15.95 13.35
N PRO A 84 -11.47 -16.73 13.67
CA PRO A 84 -11.63 -18.18 13.71
C PRO A 84 -12.75 -18.55 14.66
N GLY A 85 -13.63 -19.39 14.26
CA GLY A 85 -14.71 -19.85 15.10
C GLY A 85 -15.97 -19.01 15.01
N ARG A 86 -15.98 -17.97 14.23
CA ARG A 86 -17.18 -17.17 14.03
C ARG A 86 -17.95 -17.52 12.78
N VAL A 87 -17.45 -18.38 12.06
CA VAL A 87 -18.08 -18.80 10.80
C VAL A 87 -19.16 -19.79 11.03
#